data_e692d3bbf88ba13286f764bf9c9e5ee6
#
_entry.id   e692d3bbf88ba13286f764bf9c9e5ee6
#
_cell.length_a   1.000
_cell.length_b   1.000
_cell.length_c   1.000
_cell.angle_alpha   90.00
_cell.angle_beta   90.00
_cell.angle_gamma   90.00
#
_symmetry.space_group_name_H-M   'P 1'
#
loop_
_entity.id
_entity.type
_entity.pdbx_description
1 polymer ?
#
loop_
_entity_poly.entity_id
_entity_poly.type
_entity_poly.pdbx_seq_one_letter_code
_entity_poly.pdbx_strand_id
1 'polypeptide(L)'
;MEYTDYDTRLAAYGVITDGDRVLLAKLRRPDAGTWTLPGGGVEFDETVEQAVVREIREETGYEAQAGALLGVRHHIVPAERRLHANGRPMKAVQVVFRATIVGGELRDELDGSTDESRWIPVAELPHHRHGLLVPIALGWAGALSR
;
A
#
# COMPACT_ATOMS: atom_id res chain seq x y z
N MET A 1 -5.65 18.79 19.12
CA MET A 1 -5.79 17.39 19.58
C MET A 1 -4.41 16.80 19.75
N GLU A 2 -4.17 16.25 20.92
CA GLU A 2 -2.89 15.65 21.23
C GLU A 2 -2.78 14.24 20.64
N TYR A 3 -1.54 13.75 20.43
CA TYR A 3 -1.32 12.41 19.87
C TYR A 3 -1.91 11.29 20.71
N THR A 4 -2.24 11.55 21.97
CA THR A 4 -2.89 10.58 22.84
C THR A 4 -4.42 10.55 22.70
N ASP A 5 -5.00 11.49 21.94
CA ASP A 5 -6.45 11.62 21.79
C ASP A 5 -7.00 10.82 20.60
N TYR A 6 -6.14 10.23 19.80
CA TYR A 6 -6.52 9.48 18.63
C TYR A 6 -5.61 8.25 18.47
N ASP A 7 -6.08 7.30 17.68
CA ASP A 7 -5.27 6.14 17.34
C ASP A 7 -4.43 6.45 16.10
N THR A 8 -3.25 5.85 16.01
CA THR A 8 -2.38 5.98 14.85
C THR A 8 -2.13 4.59 14.26
N ARG A 9 -2.36 4.46 12.94
CA ARG A 9 -2.00 3.26 12.21
C ARG A 9 -0.86 3.60 11.26
N LEU A 10 0.27 2.94 11.46
CA LEU A 10 1.43 3.08 10.58
C LEU A 10 1.40 1.96 9.55
N ALA A 11 1.52 2.31 8.27
CA ALA A 11 1.55 1.35 7.18
C ALA A 11 2.67 1.71 6.20
N ALA A 12 3.22 0.69 5.53
CA ALA A 12 4.29 0.85 4.56
C ALA A 12 3.88 0.22 3.23
N TYR A 13 4.17 0.92 2.13
CA TYR A 13 3.77 0.54 0.78
C TYR A 13 4.94 0.65 -0.18
N GLY A 14 4.90 -0.13 -1.26
CA GLY A 14 5.95 -0.10 -2.27
C GLY A 14 5.44 0.28 -3.66
N VAL A 15 6.22 1.11 -4.35
CA VAL A 15 6.04 1.35 -5.78
C VAL A 15 7.02 0.46 -6.52
N ILE A 16 6.50 -0.48 -7.28
CA ILE A 16 7.27 -1.43 -8.08
C ILE A 16 6.85 -1.24 -9.53
N THR A 17 7.78 -0.81 -10.37
CA THR A 17 7.49 -0.57 -11.78
C THR A 17 8.35 -1.46 -12.66
N ASP A 18 7.81 -1.78 -13.84
CA ASP A 18 8.52 -2.49 -14.91
C ASP A 18 8.08 -1.83 -16.22
N GLY A 19 8.96 -0.98 -16.76
CA GLY A 19 8.61 -0.15 -17.90
C GLY A 19 7.45 0.77 -17.58
N ASP A 20 6.37 0.66 -18.34
CA ASP A 20 5.16 1.48 -18.18
C ASP A 20 4.10 0.83 -17.27
N ARG A 21 4.44 -0.26 -16.57
CA ARG A 21 3.52 -0.99 -15.71
C ARG A 21 3.90 -0.83 -14.26
N VAL A 22 2.89 -0.87 -13.40
CA VAL A 22 3.04 -0.87 -11.95
C VAL A 22 2.40 -2.11 -11.36
N LEU A 23 3.02 -2.68 -10.34
CA LEU A 23 2.47 -3.81 -9.62
C LEU A 23 1.47 -3.33 -8.59
N LEU A 24 0.23 -3.79 -8.69
CA LEU A 24 -0.85 -3.44 -7.77
C LEU A 24 -1.49 -4.71 -7.21
N ALA A 25 -2.08 -4.57 -6.04
CA ALA A 25 -2.85 -5.62 -5.39
C ALA A 25 -4.30 -5.17 -5.27
N LYS A 26 -5.23 -6.10 -5.49
CA LYS A 26 -6.66 -5.81 -5.42
C LYS A 26 -7.17 -6.17 -4.03
N LEU A 27 -7.81 -5.22 -3.38
CA LEU A 27 -8.34 -5.41 -2.03
C LEU A 27 -9.50 -6.40 -2.03
N ARG A 28 -9.50 -7.28 -1.04
CA ARG A 28 -10.63 -8.14 -0.75
C ARG A 28 -11.65 -7.40 0.12
N ARG A 29 -11.16 -6.59 1.05
CA ARG A 29 -11.97 -5.71 1.92
C ARG A 29 -11.05 -4.65 2.54
N PRO A 30 -11.59 -3.51 3.03
CA PRO A 30 -13.02 -3.19 3.08
C PRO A 30 -13.61 -2.81 1.72
N ASP A 31 -12.80 -2.33 0.78
CA ASP A 31 -13.25 -1.86 -0.53
C ASP A 31 -12.92 -2.90 -1.61
N ALA A 32 -13.65 -4.01 -1.59
CA ALA A 32 -13.43 -5.11 -2.53
C ALA A 32 -13.36 -4.62 -3.97
N GLY A 33 -12.36 -5.11 -4.71
CA GLY A 33 -12.14 -4.74 -6.10
C GLY A 33 -11.36 -3.46 -6.32
N THR A 34 -10.95 -2.77 -5.27
CA THR A 34 -10.11 -1.57 -5.37
C THR A 34 -8.64 -1.97 -5.44
N TRP A 35 -7.94 -1.44 -6.44
CA TRP A 35 -6.50 -1.66 -6.58
C TRP A 35 -5.72 -0.70 -5.70
N THR A 36 -4.66 -1.21 -5.09
CA THR A 36 -3.79 -0.45 -4.19
C THR A 36 -2.32 -0.84 -4.42
N LEU A 37 -1.42 -0.02 -3.90
CA LEU A 37 -0.01 -0.42 -3.84
C LEU A 37 0.13 -1.63 -2.91
N PRO A 38 1.04 -2.55 -3.21
CA PRO A 38 1.38 -3.60 -2.25
C PRO A 38 1.90 -2.98 -0.96
N GLY A 39 1.42 -3.47 0.18
CA GLY A 39 1.82 -2.95 1.48
C GLY A 39 0.74 -3.16 2.52
N GLY A 40 0.99 -2.67 3.71
CA GLY A 40 0.05 -2.78 4.81
C GLY A 40 0.65 -2.35 6.14
N GLY A 41 -0.01 -2.74 7.20
CA GLY A 41 0.35 -2.34 8.56
C GLY A 41 1.73 -2.81 8.99
N VAL A 42 2.45 -1.92 9.65
CA VAL A 42 3.75 -2.22 10.25
C VAL A 42 3.51 -2.86 11.60
N GLU A 43 4.12 -4.03 11.83
CA GLU A 43 4.02 -4.72 13.10
C GLU A 43 4.87 -4.02 14.16
N PHE A 44 4.57 -4.27 15.43
CA PHE A 44 5.14 -3.51 16.55
C PHE A 44 6.67 -3.49 16.55
N ASP A 45 7.30 -4.62 16.28
CA ASP A 45 8.77 -4.76 16.35
C ASP A 45 9.45 -4.75 14.97
N GLU A 46 8.72 -4.32 13.95
CA GLU A 46 9.16 -4.28 12.57
C GLU A 46 9.54 -2.86 12.17
N THR A 47 10.60 -2.69 11.37
CA THR A 47 10.84 -1.40 10.71
C THR A 47 9.89 -1.22 9.54
N VAL A 48 9.73 0.00 9.06
CA VAL A 48 8.89 0.26 7.88
C VAL A 48 9.43 -0.45 6.64
N GLU A 49 10.75 -0.56 6.51
CA GLU A 49 11.39 -1.29 5.41
C GLU A 49 11.11 -2.79 5.49
N GLN A 50 11.20 -3.36 6.68
CA GLN A 50 10.87 -4.78 6.88
C GLN A 50 9.39 -5.05 6.57
N ALA A 51 8.51 -4.15 6.97
CA ALA A 51 7.09 -4.29 6.74
C ALA A 51 6.75 -4.32 5.24
N VAL A 52 7.31 -3.39 4.46
CA VAL A 52 7.01 -3.34 3.03
C VAL A 52 7.51 -4.59 2.31
N VAL A 53 8.68 -5.10 2.68
CA VAL A 53 9.23 -6.33 2.09
C VAL A 53 8.34 -7.53 2.42
N ARG A 54 7.92 -7.66 3.67
CA ARG A 54 7.03 -8.74 4.11
C ARG A 54 5.69 -8.68 3.39
N GLU A 55 5.08 -7.49 3.33
CA GLU A 55 3.76 -7.31 2.71
C GLU A 55 3.81 -7.60 1.21
N ILE A 56 4.86 -7.16 0.52
CA ILE A 56 5.02 -7.48 -0.91
C ILE A 56 5.08 -8.99 -1.11
N ARG A 57 5.84 -9.71 -0.29
CA ARG A 57 5.94 -11.15 -0.40
C ARG A 57 4.59 -11.83 -0.15
N GLU A 58 3.89 -11.42 0.90
CA GLU A 58 2.59 -12.00 1.24
C GLU A 58 1.56 -11.77 0.14
N GLU A 59 1.49 -10.57 -0.39
CA GLU A 59 0.45 -10.18 -1.34
C GLU A 59 0.76 -10.59 -2.77
N THR A 60 2.03 -10.60 -3.16
CA THR A 60 2.41 -10.76 -4.58
C THR A 60 3.24 -12.00 -4.86
N GLY A 61 3.86 -12.60 -3.86
CA GLY A 61 4.79 -13.71 -4.04
C GLY A 61 6.21 -13.30 -4.39
N TYR A 62 6.44 -12.03 -4.69
CA TYR A 62 7.79 -11.55 -5.01
C TYR A 62 8.62 -11.28 -3.76
N GLU A 63 9.91 -11.60 -3.87
CA GLU A 63 10.91 -11.09 -2.93
C GLU A 63 11.36 -9.74 -3.41
N ALA A 64 11.28 -8.74 -2.53
CA ALA A 64 11.59 -7.37 -2.88
C ALA A 64 12.62 -6.76 -1.94
N GLN A 65 13.23 -5.71 -2.40
CA GLN A 65 14.15 -4.91 -1.62
C GLN A 65 13.61 -3.48 -1.57
N ALA A 66 13.55 -2.90 -0.38
CA ALA A 66 13.15 -1.51 -0.20
C ALA A 66 14.29 -0.59 -0.64
N GLY A 67 13.97 0.36 -1.49
CA GLY A 67 14.90 1.36 -1.97
C GLY A 67 14.63 2.73 -1.36
N ALA A 68 14.62 3.76 -2.20
CA ALA A 68 14.44 5.13 -1.74
C ALA A 68 13.07 5.36 -1.11
N LEU A 69 13.05 6.11 -0.01
CA LEU A 69 11.82 6.64 0.56
C LEU A 69 11.26 7.69 -0.41
N LEU A 70 10.06 7.47 -0.89
CA LEU A 70 9.41 8.37 -1.85
C LEU A 70 8.62 9.47 -1.17
N GLY A 71 7.93 9.15 -0.08
CA GLY A 71 7.16 10.12 0.64
C GLY A 71 6.36 9.52 1.78
N VAL A 72 5.75 10.40 2.56
CA VAL A 72 4.88 10.04 3.67
C VAL A 72 3.60 10.84 3.52
N ARG A 73 2.48 10.18 3.71
CA ARG A 73 1.17 10.79 3.62
C ARG A 73 0.35 10.31 4.81
N HIS A 74 -0.64 11.09 5.20
CA HIS A 74 -1.61 10.61 6.17
C HIS A 74 -3.03 10.93 5.72
N HIS A 75 -3.98 10.20 6.27
CA HIS A 75 -5.39 10.57 6.18
C HIS A 75 -6.08 10.25 7.50
N ILE A 76 -7.21 10.91 7.71
CA ILE A 76 -7.97 10.76 8.94
C ILE A 76 -9.16 9.85 8.66
N VAL A 77 -9.34 8.86 9.54
CA VAL A 77 -10.53 8.03 9.55
C VAL A 77 -11.39 8.49 10.73
N PRO A 78 -12.54 9.13 10.46
CA PRO A 78 -13.40 9.60 11.54
C PRO A 78 -13.89 8.44 12.42
N ALA A 79 -14.15 8.71 13.68
CA ALA A 79 -14.62 7.70 14.62
C ALA A 79 -15.87 6.98 14.13
N GLU A 80 -16.76 7.70 13.44
CA GLU A 80 -18.03 7.16 12.92
C GLU A 80 -17.85 6.06 11.86
N ARG A 81 -16.69 6.04 11.21
CA ARG A 81 -16.37 5.05 10.17
C ARG A 81 -15.60 3.85 10.73
N ARG A 82 -15.34 3.85 12.02
CA ARG A 82 -14.55 2.80 12.65
C ARG A 82 -15.44 1.93 13.52
N LEU A 83 -15.30 0.62 13.33
CA LEU A 83 -15.91 -0.35 14.24
C LEU A 83 -14.99 -0.53 15.44
N HIS A 84 -15.56 -0.58 16.64
CA HIS A 84 -14.83 -0.89 17.89
C HIS A 84 -13.74 0.13 18.26
N ALA A 85 -13.92 1.38 17.86
CA ALA A 85 -12.92 2.43 18.10
C ALA A 85 -13.16 3.23 19.40
N ASN A 86 -14.20 2.91 20.15
CA ASN A 86 -14.57 3.61 21.39
C ASN A 86 -14.65 5.14 21.22
N GLY A 87 -15.15 5.58 20.04
CA GLY A 87 -15.28 7.00 19.74
C GLY A 87 -13.98 7.69 19.36
N ARG A 88 -12.90 6.96 19.12
CA ARG A 88 -11.61 7.55 18.77
C ARG A 88 -11.42 7.58 17.25
N PRO A 89 -11.04 8.75 16.71
CA PRO A 89 -10.63 8.79 15.28
C PRO A 89 -9.26 8.15 15.13
N MET A 90 -8.88 7.85 13.88
CA MET A 90 -7.58 7.26 13.58
C MET A 90 -6.85 8.11 12.54
N LYS A 91 -5.56 8.29 12.77
CA LYS A 91 -4.66 8.88 11.79
C LYS A 91 -3.89 7.73 11.13
N ALA A 92 -4.17 7.49 9.85
CA ALA A 92 -3.46 6.49 9.08
C ALA A 92 -2.24 7.16 8.44
N VAL A 93 -1.04 6.69 8.80
CA VAL A 93 0.23 7.21 8.27
C VAL A 93 0.77 6.20 7.27
N GLN A 94 1.01 6.66 6.04
CA GLN A 94 1.43 5.82 4.92
C GLN A 94 2.84 6.22 4.50
N VAL A 95 3.78 5.29 4.66
CA VAL A 95 5.18 5.46 4.27
C VAL A 95 5.39 4.71 2.97
N VAL A 96 5.87 5.38 1.94
CA VAL A 96 5.97 4.79 0.60
C VAL A 96 7.43 4.74 0.16
N PHE A 97 7.84 3.54 -0.23
CA PHE A 97 9.18 3.27 -0.76
C PHE A 97 9.11 2.90 -2.23
N ARG A 98 10.14 3.24 -2.98
CA ARG A 98 10.43 2.52 -4.22
C ARG A 98 10.94 1.15 -3.83
N ALA A 99 10.45 0.11 -4.49
CA ALA A 99 10.90 -1.25 -4.22
C ALA A 99 11.29 -1.94 -5.52
N THR A 100 12.23 -2.87 -5.40
CA THR A 100 12.78 -3.62 -6.53
C THR A 100 12.59 -5.11 -6.27
N ILE A 101 12.16 -5.86 -7.28
CA ILE A 101 12.02 -7.30 -7.19
C ILE A 101 13.40 -7.92 -7.32
N VAL A 102 13.75 -8.80 -6.38
CA VAL A 102 15.03 -9.52 -6.38
C VAL A 102 14.84 -11.03 -6.46
N GLY A 103 13.62 -11.53 -6.48
CA GLY A 103 13.33 -12.96 -6.59
C GLY A 103 11.85 -13.25 -6.46
N GLY A 104 11.53 -14.53 -6.37
CA GLY A 104 10.15 -14.97 -6.22
C GLY A 104 9.37 -14.99 -7.54
N GLU A 105 8.10 -15.34 -7.43
CA GLU A 105 7.19 -15.42 -8.58
C GLU A 105 5.85 -14.81 -8.19
N LEU A 106 5.21 -14.16 -9.17
CA LEU A 106 3.88 -13.58 -8.95
C LEU A 106 2.87 -14.67 -8.59
N ARG A 107 2.20 -14.50 -7.48
CA ARG A 107 1.09 -15.34 -7.05
C ARG A 107 0.14 -14.52 -6.19
N ASP A 108 -1.10 -14.98 -6.13
CA ASP A 108 -2.11 -14.30 -5.32
C ASP A 108 -2.06 -14.73 -3.86
N GLU A 109 -2.42 -13.83 -2.98
CA GLU A 109 -2.54 -14.13 -1.56
C GLU A 109 -3.80 -14.95 -1.31
N LEU A 110 -3.69 -16.05 -0.52
CA LEU A 110 -4.82 -16.96 -0.33
C LEU A 110 -5.80 -16.50 0.74
N ASP A 111 -5.30 -16.04 1.88
CA ASP A 111 -6.14 -15.75 3.06
C ASP A 111 -5.87 -14.38 3.66
N GLY A 112 -5.50 -13.41 2.85
CA GLY A 112 -5.16 -12.09 3.33
C GLY A 112 -6.17 -11.01 2.96
N SER A 113 -5.71 -9.77 3.06
CA SER A 113 -6.52 -8.58 2.75
C SER A 113 -6.66 -8.30 1.26
N THR A 114 -5.87 -8.99 0.43
CA THR A 114 -5.93 -8.86 -1.03
C THR A 114 -6.23 -10.21 -1.66
N ASP A 115 -6.80 -10.21 -2.86
CA ASP A 115 -7.17 -11.45 -3.53
C ASP A 115 -6.49 -11.64 -4.89
N GLU A 116 -5.85 -10.62 -5.42
CA GLU A 116 -5.18 -10.68 -6.73
C GLU A 116 -4.06 -9.66 -6.78
N SER A 117 -2.96 -10.01 -7.45
CA SER A 117 -1.89 -9.04 -7.78
C SER A 117 -1.66 -9.05 -9.28
N ARG A 118 -1.43 -7.88 -9.85
CA ARG A 118 -1.31 -7.76 -11.31
C ARG A 118 -0.43 -6.59 -11.67
N TRP A 119 0.33 -6.77 -12.76
CA TRP A 119 1.01 -5.68 -13.43
C TRP A 119 0.00 -4.93 -14.29
N ILE A 120 -0.21 -3.65 -13.99
CA ILE A 120 -1.19 -2.83 -14.68
C ILE A 120 -0.43 -1.69 -15.39
N PRO A 121 -0.64 -1.51 -16.70
CA PRO A 121 -0.08 -0.33 -17.38
C PRO A 121 -0.58 0.94 -16.71
N VAL A 122 0.32 1.87 -16.43
CA VAL A 122 -0.03 3.14 -15.77
C VAL A 122 -1.11 3.88 -16.55
N ALA A 123 -1.07 3.81 -17.87
CA ALA A 123 -2.08 4.45 -18.73
C ALA A 123 -3.49 3.85 -18.56
N GLU A 124 -3.61 2.65 -18.02
CA GLU A 124 -4.90 1.99 -17.80
C GLU A 124 -5.50 2.27 -16.42
N LEU A 125 -4.78 2.94 -15.54
CA LEU A 125 -5.27 3.23 -14.19
C LEU A 125 -6.67 3.89 -14.17
N PRO A 126 -7.00 4.83 -15.07
CA PRO A 126 -8.35 5.42 -15.08
C PRO A 126 -9.48 4.42 -15.29
N HIS A 127 -9.17 3.25 -15.84
CA HIS A 127 -10.16 2.19 -16.10
C HIS A 127 -10.29 1.20 -14.93
N HIS A 128 -9.52 1.38 -13.88
CA HIS A 128 -9.52 0.52 -12.69
C HIS A 128 -9.84 1.36 -11.46
N ARG A 129 -10.76 0.88 -10.64
CA ARG A 129 -10.99 1.54 -9.35
C ARG A 129 -9.75 1.38 -8.49
N HIS A 130 -9.19 2.47 -8.02
CA HIS A 130 -7.97 2.46 -7.22
C HIS A 130 -8.02 3.54 -6.14
N GLY A 131 -7.23 3.34 -5.07
CA GLY A 131 -7.12 4.32 -4.00
C GLY A 131 -6.28 5.52 -4.40
N LEU A 132 -6.45 6.63 -3.68
CA LEU A 132 -5.75 7.88 -3.96
C LEU A 132 -4.23 7.74 -3.82
N LEU A 133 -3.77 6.84 -2.96
CA LEU A 133 -2.33 6.66 -2.76
C LEU A 133 -1.62 6.25 -4.05
N VAL A 134 -2.29 5.50 -4.93
CA VAL A 134 -1.67 5.00 -6.16
C VAL A 134 -1.18 6.14 -7.06
N PRO A 135 -2.02 7.07 -7.51
CA PRO A 135 -1.51 8.15 -8.35
C PRO A 135 -0.56 9.09 -7.62
N ILE A 136 -0.78 9.34 -6.33
CA ILE A 136 0.10 10.19 -5.53
C ILE A 136 1.51 9.59 -5.48
N ALA A 137 1.61 8.31 -5.15
CA ALA A 137 2.90 7.62 -5.03
C ALA A 137 3.60 7.50 -6.39
N LEU A 138 2.85 7.24 -7.47
CA LEU A 138 3.41 7.20 -8.82
C LEU A 138 3.96 8.57 -9.21
N GLY A 139 3.29 9.65 -8.81
CA GLY A 139 3.81 11.00 -9.01
C GLY A 139 5.14 11.20 -8.30
N TRP A 140 5.24 10.77 -7.05
CA TRP A 140 6.50 10.84 -6.29
C TRP A 140 7.62 10.03 -6.95
N ALA A 141 7.28 8.91 -7.54
CA ALA A 141 8.24 8.03 -8.20
C ALA A 141 8.64 8.50 -9.60
N GLY A 142 7.98 9.54 -10.12
CA GLY A 142 8.20 10.00 -11.50
C GLY A 142 7.69 9.02 -12.54
N ALA A 143 6.72 8.18 -12.18
CA ALA A 143 6.22 7.11 -13.04
C ALA A 143 4.90 7.44 -13.75
N LEU A 144 4.32 8.60 -13.50
CA LEU A 144 3.11 9.01 -14.21
C LEU A 144 3.44 9.40 -15.64
N SER A 145 2.56 9.05 -16.56
CA SER A 145 2.66 9.46 -17.97
C SER A 145 2.63 10.97 -18.09
N ARG A 146 3.42 11.48 -19.00
CA ARG A 146 3.46 12.90 -19.31
C ARG A 146 2.61 13.22 -20.52
#